data_4bc8f49a14594f79a63c856784de7db2
#
_entry.id   4bc8f49a14594f79a63c856784de7db2
#
_cell.length_a   1.000
_cell.length_b   1.000
_cell.length_c   1.000
_cell.angle_alpha   90.00
_cell.angle_beta   90.00
_cell.angle_gamma   90.00
#
_symmetry.space_group_name_H-M   'P 1'
#
loop_
_entity.id
_entity.type
_entity.pdbx_description
1 polymer ?
#
loop_
_entity_poly.entity_id
_entity_poly.type
_entity_poly.pdbx_seq_one_letter_code
_entity_poly.pdbx_strand_id
1 'polypeptide(L)'
;AFAVRRDLFEPQPVPVLAIETQTPGKQAAWFKRAARLFPDLTWYDTDLALPLRHAARFGSFPLARLRLDVDTRGFVCGLDVLTSPWELDPQPAPLRVLHLEPDCDPGHAAPRFLQLRWEGGSCRLALADPHLLRVNLNAILRRLDPDLLLTAWGDTWLLPWLAATPPMRSLVV
;
A
#
# COMPACT_ATOMS: atom_id res chain seq x y z
N ALA A 1 -13.90 14.88 24.18
CA ALA A 1 -14.36 16.28 24.14
C ALA A 1 -15.73 16.37 23.47
N PHE A 2 -16.56 17.32 23.90
CA PHE A 2 -17.78 17.65 23.16
C PHE A 2 -17.43 18.48 21.93
N ALA A 3 -18.10 18.21 20.81
CA ALA A 3 -17.94 18.90 19.55
C ALA A 3 -19.30 18.99 18.81
N VAL A 4 -19.37 19.85 17.82
CA VAL A 4 -20.49 19.95 16.91
C VAL A 4 -20.00 19.51 15.53
N ARG A 5 -20.69 18.61 14.86
CA ARG A 5 -20.31 18.05 13.56
C ARG A 5 -21.51 18.06 12.61
N ARG A 6 -21.20 18.12 11.32
CA ARG A 6 -22.21 17.96 10.27
C ARG A 6 -22.48 16.48 10.07
N ASP A 7 -23.72 16.11 10.13
CA ASP A 7 -24.23 14.84 9.65
C ASP A 7 -24.66 14.97 8.17
N LEU A 8 -24.48 13.93 7.37
CA LEU A 8 -24.86 13.94 5.97
C LEU A 8 -26.39 13.85 5.79
N PHE A 9 -27.07 13.29 6.76
CA PHE A 9 -28.51 13.01 6.70
C PHE A 9 -29.35 13.99 7.53
N GLU A 10 -28.69 14.78 8.38
CA GLU A 10 -29.36 15.78 9.21
C GLU A 10 -29.13 17.19 8.67
N PRO A 11 -30.20 18.03 8.55
CA PRO A 11 -30.08 19.38 8.02
C PRO A 11 -29.31 20.33 8.96
N GLN A 12 -29.28 20.03 10.25
CA GLN A 12 -28.62 20.83 11.27
C GLN A 12 -27.38 20.09 11.83
N PRO A 13 -26.36 20.85 12.23
CA PRO A 13 -25.21 20.25 12.91
C PRO A 13 -25.62 19.56 14.22
N VAL A 14 -25.07 18.39 14.48
CA VAL A 14 -25.38 17.58 15.66
C VAL A 14 -24.28 17.69 16.72
N PRO A 15 -24.65 17.73 18.02
CA PRO A 15 -23.69 17.64 19.10
C PRO A 15 -23.18 16.20 19.21
N VAL A 16 -21.87 16.03 19.27
CA VAL A 16 -21.22 14.73 19.36
C VAL A 16 -20.18 14.68 20.47
N LEU A 17 -19.96 13.51 21.05
CA LEU A 17 -18.84 13.24 21.92
C LEU A 17 -17.66 12.71 21.09
N ALA A 18 -16.65 13.55 20.85
CA ALA A 18 -15.43 13.13 20.17
C ALA A 18 -14.54 12.31 21.11
N ILE A 19 -14.21 11.10 20.71
CA ILE A 19 -13.37 10.16 21.45
C ILE A 19 -12.07 9.95 20.65
N GLU A 20 -10.94 10.28 21.25
CA GLU A 20 -9.63 10.09 20.68
C GLU A 20 -8.97 8.85 21.28
N THR A 21 -8.37 8.03 20.46
CA THR A 21 -7.59 6.86 20.88
C THR A 21 -6.10 7.12 20.67
N GLN A 22 -5.26 6.86 21.68
CA GLN A 22 -3.81 7.04 21.58
C GLN A 22 -3.16 6.14 20.52
N THR A 23 -3.78 5.00 20.25
CA THR A 23 -3.24 4.00 19.31
C THR A 23 -4.27 3.74 18.21
N PRO A 24 -4.05 4.23 16.99
CA PRO A 24 -5.00 4.06 15.87
C PRO A 24 -5.39 2.61 15.61
N GLY A 25 -4.44 1.66 15.70
CA GLY A 25 -4.71 0.24 15.47
C GLY A 25 -5.66 -0.41 16.50
N LYS A 26 -5.85 0.21 17.68
CA LYS A 26 -6.78 -0.31 18.71
C LYS A 26 -8.20 0.24 18.56
N GLN A 27 -8.42 1.19 17.67
CA GLN A 27 -9.69 1.88 17.55
C GLN A 27 -10.85 0.95 17.21
N ALA A 28 -10.66 0.05 16.24
CA ALA A 28 -11.73 -0.88 15.82
C ALA A 28 -12.17 -1.81 16.97
N ALA A 29 -11.21 -2.29 17.79
CA ALA A 29 -11.52 -3.13 18.94
C ALA A 29 -12.24 -2.32 20.04
N TRP A 30 -11.79 -1.10 20.28
CA TRP A 30 -12.42 -0.20 21.23
C TRP A 30 -13.85 0.15 20.81
N PHE A 31 -14.06 0.49 19.54
CA PHE A 31 -15.39 0.75 18.98
C PHE A 31 -16.34 -0.44 19.17
N LYS A 32 -15.91 -1.66 18.79
CA LYS A 32 -16.73 -2.87 18.95
C LYS A 32 -17.18 -3.07 20.41
N ARG A 33 -16.32 -2.76 21.37
CA ARG A 33 -16.66 -2.84 22.80
C ARG A 33 -17.65 -1.75 23.21
N ALA A 34 -17.39 -0.50 22.81
CA ALA A 34 -18.24 0.64 23.16
C ALA A 34 -19.64 0.53 22.54
N ALA A 35 -19.76 0.10 21.29
CA ALA A 35 -21.04 -0.08 20.60
C ALA A 35 -21.91 -1.17 21.27
N ARG A 36 -21.30 -2.20 21.88
CA ARG A 36 -22.04 -3.19 22.68
C ARG A 36 -22.55 -2.63 24.00
N LEU A 37 -21.81 -1.72 24.62
CA LEU A 37 -22.19 -1.11 25.89
C LEU A 37 -23.23 0.00 25.72
N PHE A 38 -23.24 0.64 24.57
CA PHE A 38 -24.11 1.78 24.23
C PHE A 38 -24.78 1.56 22.87
N PRO A 39 -25.70 0.59 22.76
CA PRO A 39 -26.33 0.22 21.49
C PRO A 39 -27.23 1.31 20.91
N ASP A 40 -27.76 2.20 21.76
CA ASP A 40 -28.69 3.26 21.37
C ASP A 40 -27.99 4.53 20.85
N LEU A 41 -26.64 4.54 20.87
CA LEU A 41 -25.89 5.68 20.36
C LEU A 41 -25.60 5.54 18.85
N THR A 42 -25.71 6.64 18.13
CA THR A 42 -25.24 6.74 16.75
C THR A 42 -23.72 6.95 16.74
N TRP A 43 -23.04 6.15 15.93
CA TRP A 43 -21.58 6.17 15.84
C TRP A 43 -21.14 6.71 14.49
N TYR A 44 -20.17 7.63 14.50
CA TYR A 44 -19.63 8.28 13.31
C TYR A 44 -18.13 7.96 13.16
N ASP A 45 -17.65 7.86 11.93
CA ASP A 45 -16.23 7.73 11.56
C ASP A 45 -15.52 6.52 12.21
N THR A 46 -16.26 5.51 12.62
CA THR A 46 -15.70 4.35 13.34
C THR A 46 -15.06 3.32 12.42
N ASP A 47 -15.44 3.32 11.16
CA ASP A 47 -15.02 2.42 10.07
C ASP A 47 -14.07 3.09 9.08
N LEU A 48 -13.77 4.38 9.25
CA LEU A 48 -12.81 5.07 8.40
C LEU A 48 -11.41 4.46 8.50
N ALA A 49 -10.89 4.02 7.36
CA ALA A 49 -9.53 3.52 7.26
C ALA A 49 -8.48 4.59 7.66
N LEU A 50 -7.37 4.16 8.27
CA LEU A 50 -6.30 5.06 8.69
C LEU A 50 -5.79 6.01 7.60
N PRO A 51 -5.58 5.59 6.33
CA PRO A 51 -5.19 6.49 5.25
C PRO A 51 -6.19 7.62 5.01
N LEU A 52 -7.51 7.32 5.07
CA LEU A 52 -8.55 8.34 4.88
C LEU A 52 -8.59 9.34 6.04
N ARG A 53 -8.36 8.88 7.27
CA ARG A 53 -8.24 9.78 8.43
C ARG A 53 -7.02 10.67 8.35
N HIS A 54 -5.89 10.11 7.91
CA HIS A 54 -4.68 10.87 7.67
C HIS A 54 -4.93 11.94 6.60
N ALA A 55 -5.56 11.55 5.48
CA ALA A 55 -5.96 12.47 4.42
C ALA A 55 -6.86 13.60 4.93
N ALA A 56 -7.90 13.27 5.70
CA ALA A 56 -8.81 14.25 6.28
C ALA A 56 -8.12 15.19 7.30
N ARG A 57 -7.16 14.67 8.07
CA ARG A 57 -6.46 15.45 9.11
C ARG A 57 -5.40 16.38 8.53
N PHE A 58 -4.64 15.93 7.53
CA PHE A 58 -3.46 16.60 7.02
C PHE A 58 -3.61 17.10 5.59
N GLY A 59 -4.77 16.86 4.93
CA GLY A 59 -5.00 17.22 3.53
C GLY A 59 -4.18 16.39 2.54
N SER A 60 -3.55 15.31 3.00
CA SER A 60 -2.75 14.43 2.16
C SER A 60 -3.63 13.54 1.27
N PHE A 61 -3.10 13.09 0.15
CA PHE A 61 -3.76 12.16 -0.76
C PHE A 61 -2.72 11.25 -1.43
N PRO A 62 -3.12 10.11 -2.02
CA PRO A 62 -2.20 9.20 -2.69
C PRO A 62 -1.36 9.92 -3.75
N LEU A 63 -0.05 9.70 -3.73
CA LEU A 63 0.93 10.33 -4.62
C LEU A 63 1.08 11.85 -4.49
N ALA A 64 0.52 12.47 -3.46
CA ALA A 64 0.77 13.87 -3.16
C ALA A 64 2.27 14.12 -2.94
N ARG A 65 2.78 15.22 -3.48
CA ARG A 65 4.13 15.69 -3.13
C ARG A 65 4.08 16.35 -1.76
N LEU A 66 4.93 15.88 -0.87
CA LEU A 66 4.97 16.31 0.52
C LEU A 66 6.35 16.88 0.85
N ARG A 67 6.37 17.88 1.75
CA ARG A 67 7.55 18.26 2.52
C ARG A 67 7.41 17.67 3.90
N LEU A 68 8.41 16.94 4.34
CA LEU A 68 8.44 16.33 5.67
C LEU A 68 9.57 16.94 6.48
N ASP A 69 9.26 17.39 7.70
CA ASP A 69 10.26 17.71 8.70
C ASP A 69 10.49 16.44 9.54
N VAL A 70 11.76 16.03 9.61
CA VAL A 70 12.14 14.78 10.27
C VAL A 70 13.14 15.09 11.37
N ASP A 71 12.90 14.60 12.58
CA ASP A 71 13.81 14.76 13.70
C ASP A 71 15.07 13.88 13.55
N THR A 72 16.02 14.05 14.48
CA THR A 72 17.28 13.28 14.48
C THR A 72 17.12 11.78 14.68
N ARG A 73 15.94 11.31 15.09
CA ARG A 73 15.58 9.91 15.29
C ARG A 73 14.82 9.31 14.08
N GLY A 74 14.55 10.13 13.04
CA GLY A 74 13.81 9.74 11.87
C GLY A 74 12.28 9.82 12.01
N PHE A 75 11.75 10.47 13.06
CA PHE A 75 10.31 10.69 13.22
C PHE A 75 9.87 11.95 12.48
N VAL A 76 8.75 11.85 11.76
CA VAL A 76 8.11 12.99 11.11
C VAL A 76 7.48 13.89 12.17
N CYS A 77 7.94 15.14 12.26
CA CYS A 77 7.43 16.16 13.18
C CYS A 77 6.67 17.28 12.45
N GLY A 78 6.80 17.41 11.14
CA GLY A 78 6.03 18.33 10.30
C GLY A 78 5.68 17.71 8.96
N LEU A 79 4.55 18.14 8.37
CA LEU A 79 4.08 17.69 7.07
C LEU A 79 3.36 18.82 6.35
N ASP A 80 3.88 19.20 5.18
CA ASP A 80 3.24 20.13 4.26
C ASP A 80 2.85 19.42 2.97
N VAL A 81 1.62 19.60 2.51
CA VAL A 81 1.15 19.10 1.22
C VAL A 81 1.43 20.15 0.15
N LEU A 82 2.26 19.82 -0.83
CA LEU A 82 2.76 20.75 -1.85
C LEU A 82 1.95 20.75 -3.16
N THR A 83 1.04 19.78 -3.32
CA THR A 83 0.20 19.59 -4.51
C THR A 83 -1.26 19.61 -4.15
N SER A 84 -2.14 19.81 -5.14
CA SER A 84 -3.58 19.78 -4.96
C SER A 84 -4.17 18.48 -5.52
N PRO A 85 -5.17 17.85 -4.87
CA PRO A 85 -5.88 16.71 -5.43
C PRO A 85 -6.72 17.09 -6.68
N TRP A 86 -6.92 18.41 -6.92
CA TRP A 86 -7.66 18.96 -8.04
C TRP A 86 -6.75 19.46 -9.17
N GLU A 87 -5.46 19.17 -9.10
CA GLU A 87 -4.51 19.53 -10.16
C GLU A 87 -4.79 18.71 -11.41
N LEU A 88 -5.05 19.39 -12.55
CA LEU A 88 -5.44 18.74 -13.80
C LEU A 88 -4.25 18.12 -14.55
N ASP A 89 -3.05 18.62 -14.30
CA ASP A 89 -1.80 18.11 -14.89
C ASP A 89 -0.75 17.90 -13.78
N PRO A 90 -0.94 16.88 -12.93
CA PRO A 90 -0.03 16.63 -11.81
C PRO A 90 1.32 16.13 -12.33
N GLN A 91 2.39 16.64 -11.76
CA GLN A 91 3.72 16.10 -12.02
C GLN A 91 3.76 14.62 -11.62
N PRO A 92 4.10 13.68 -12.53
CA PRO A 92 4.19 12.26 -12.19
C PRO A 92 5.15 12.02 -11.02
N ALA A 93 4.78 11.12 -10.12
CA ALA A 93 5.69 10.67 -9.08
C ALA A 93 6.88 9.95 -9.73
N PRO A 94 8.12 10.23 -9.33
CA PRO A 94 9.33 9.61 -9.90
C PRO A 94 9.48 8.16 -9.39
N LEU A 95 8.52 7.30 -9.74
CA LEU A 95 8.50 5.90 -9.33
C LEU A 95 9.40 5.07 -10.24
N ARG A 96 10.23 4.24 -9.64
CA ARG A 96 10.98 3.19 -10.33
C ARG A 96 10.05 2.00 -10.54
N VAL A 97 9.65 1.75 -11.77
CA VAL A 97 8.69 0.70 -12.11
C VAL A 97 9.42 -0.49 -12.72
N LEU A 98 9.13 -1.68 -12.21
CA LEU A 98 9.59 -2.94 -12.79
C LEU A 98 8.37 -3.74 -13.27
N HIS A 99 8.34 -4.04 -14.56
CA HIS A 99 7.35 -4.93 -15.17
C HIS A 99 7.86 -6.36 -15.14
N LEU A 100 6.99 -7.28 -14.74
CA LEU A 100 7.23 -8.74 -14.69
C LEU A 100 6.12 -9.45 -15.46
N GLU A 101 6.47 -10.05 -16.58
CA GLU A 101 5.48 -10.70 -17.45
C GLU A 101 5.97 -12.08 -17.87
N PRO A 102 5.16 -13.15 -17.81
CA PRO A 102 5.47 -14.39 -18.47
C PRO A 102 5.48 -14.20 -20.00
N ASP A 103 6.21 -15.04 -20.71
CA ASP A 103 6.33 -15.00 -22.18
C ASP A 103 5.08 -15.47 -22.92
N CYS A 104 4.10 -16.03 -22.22
CA CYS A 104 2.78 -16.38 -22.74
C CYS A 104 1.74 -16.36 -21.63
N ASP A 105 0.46 -16.47 -22.01
CA ASP A 105 -0.66 -16.64 -21.08
C ASP A 105 -0.57 -17.99 -20.36
N PRO A 106 -0.37 -18.01 -19.02
CA PRO A 106 -0.25 -19.24 -18.24
C PRO A 106 -1.50 -20.12 -18.25
N GLY A 107 -2.66 -19.57 -18.60
CA GLY A 107 -3.92 -20.31 -18.73
C GLY A 107 -4.00 -21.14 -20.03
N HIS A 108 -3.20 -20.81 -21.05
CA HIS A 108 -3.21 -21.46 -22.33
C HIS A 108 -1.95 -22.30 -22.62
N ALA A 109 -0.80 -21.88 -22.07
CA ALA A 109 0.46 -22.60 -22.27
C ALA A 109 1.38 -22.43 -21.04
N ALA A 110 2.31 -23.36 -20.87
CA ALA A 110 3.31 -23.24 -19.80
C ALA A 110 4.37 -22.19 -20.17
N PRO A 111 4.51 -21.10 -19.41
CA PRO A 111 5.55 -20.11 -19.64
C PRO A 111 6.95 -20.70 -19.48
N ARG A 112 7.88 -20.27 -20.34
CA ARG A 112 9.29 -20.70 -20.29
C ARG A 112 10.20 -19.63 -19.72
N PHE A 113 9.80 -18.37 -19.84
CA PHE A 113 10.58 -17.22 -19.42
C PHE A 113 9.71 -16.22 -18.68
N LEU A 114 10.32 -15.57 -17.69
CA LEU A 114 9.83 -14.34 -17.08
C LEU A 114 10.58 -13.18 -17.74
N GLN A 115 9.84 -12.27 -18.37
CA GLN A 115 10.38 -11.06 -18.98
C GLN A 115 10.31 -9.93 -17.97
N LEU A 116 11.43 -9.25 -17.77
CA LEU A 116 11.56 -8.11 -16.90
C LEU A 116 11.84 -6.86 -17.75
N ARG A 117 11.15 -5.77 -17.47
CA ARG A 117 11.36 -4.48 -18.14
C ARG A 117 11.35 -3.35 -17.11
N TRP A 118 12.27 -2.42 -17.24
CA TRP A 118 12.37 -1.22 -16.41
C TRP A 118 12.87 -0.06 -17.25
N GLU A 119 12.84 1.14 -16.72
CA GLU A 119 13.44 2.29 -17.38
C GLU A 119 14.93 2.03 -17.64
N GLY A 120 15.33 2.12 -18.91
CA GLY A 120 16.71 1.91 -19.35
C GLY A 120 17.13 0.47 -19.56
N GLY A 121 16.22 -0.54 -19.45
CA GLY A 121 16.63 -1.91 -19.74
C GLY A 121 15.57 -2.99 -19.64
N SER A 122 15.97 -4.17 -20.08
CA SER A 122 15.16 -5.39 -19.95
C SER A 122 16.06 -6.62 -19.85
N CYS A 123 15.50 -7.71 -19.31
CA CYS A 123 16.11 -9.02 -19.34
C CYS A 123 15.07 -10.13 -19.34
N ARG A 124 15.49 -11.36 -19.59
CA ARG A 124 14.66 -12.55 -19.54
C ARG A 124 15.28 -13.55 -18.57
N LEU A 125 14.46 -14.12 -17.70
CA LEU A 125 14.87 -15.18 -16.78
C LEU A 125 14.16 -16.47 -17.16
N ALA A 126 14.91 -17.57 -17.26
CA ALA A 126 14.34 -18.89 -17.53
C ALA A 126 13.57 -19.39 -16.30
N LEU A 127 12.39 -20.00 -16.54
CA LEU A 127 11.55 -20.59 -15.50
C LEU A 127 11.87 -22.08 -15.23
N ALA A 128 12.76 -22.68 -16.02
CA ALA A 128 13.11 -24.09 -15.90
C ALA A 128 13.77 -24.45 -14.56
N ASP A 129 14.53 -23.52 -13.99
CA ASP A 129 15.15 -23.67 -12.66
C ASP A 129 14.57 -22.61 -11.70
N PRO A 130 13.60 -22.98 -10.84
CA PRO A 130 12.98 -22.05 -9.92
C PRO A 130 13.95 -21.45 -8.90
N HIS A 131 15.00 -22.18 -8.53
CA HIS A 131 16.00 -21.66 -7.59
C HIS A 131 16.86 -20.57 -8.24
N LEU A 132 17.40 -20.84 -9.42
CA LEU A 132 18.19 -19.86 -10.17
C LEU A 132 17.37 -18.62 -10.53
N LEU A 133 16.10 -18.80 -10.89
CA LEU A 133 15.17 -17.71 -11.11
C LEU A 133 15.06 -16.80 -9.87
N ARG A 134 14.84 -17.38 -8.69
CA ARG A 134 14.69 -16.59 -7.44
C ARG A 134 15.97 -15.84 -7.09
N VAL A 135 17.12 -16.48 -7.24
CA VAL A 135 18.43 -15.82 -7.01
C VAL A 135 18.59 -14.61 -7.93
N ASN A 136 18.35 -14.82 -9.23
CA ASN A 136 18.47 -13.75 -10.22
C ASN A 136 17.44 -12.65 -10.04
N LEU A 137 16.17 -13.01 -9.77
CA LEU A 137 15.10 -12.06 -9.50
C LEU A 137 15.40 -11.21 -8.26
N ASN A 138 15.85 -11.83 -7.17
CA ASN A 138 16.26 -11.11 -5.96
C ASN A 138 17.44 -10.17 -6.21
N ALA A 139 18.42 -10.58 -7.00
CA ALA A 139 19.56 -9.73 -7.36
C ALA A 139 19.10 -8.49 -8.16
N ILE A 140 18.18 -8.69 -9.10
CA ILE A 140 17.59 -7.60 -9.90
C ILE A 140 16.75 -6.66 -9.02
N LEU A 141 15.88 -7.20 -8.17
CA LEU A 141 15.07 -6.42 -7.25
C LEU A 141 15.93 -5.55 -6.32
N ARG A 142 17.00 -6.13 -5.75
CA ARG A 142 17.93 -5.37 -4.89
C ARG A 142 18.71 -4.30 -5.66
N ARG A 143 19.08 -4.57 -6.91
CA ARG A 143 19.82 -3.62 -7.73
C ARG A 143 18.97 -2.46 -8.21
N LEU A 144 17.74 -2.74 -8.64
CA LEU A 144 16.83 -1.74 -9.18
C LEU A 144 16.05 -1.03 -8.08
N ASP A 145 15.82 -1.70 -6.94
CA ASP A 145 15.04 -1.23 -5.80
C ASP A 145 13.74 -0.56 -6.27
N PRO A 146 12.86 -1.29 -6.98
CA PRO A 146 11.68 -0.70 -7.59
C PRO A 146 10.66 -0.27 -6.55
N ASP A 147 10.03 0.88 -6.78
CA ASP A 147 8.93 1.40 -5.95
C ASP A 147 7.61 0.70 -6.30
N LEU A 148 7.49 0.20 -7.54
CA LEU A 148 6.29 -0.44 -8.06
C LEU A 148 6.64 -1.66 -8.90
N LEU A 149 5.96 -2.79 -8.62
CA LEU A 149 5.98 -4.00 -9.45
C LEU A 149 4.67 -4.10 -10.23
N LEU A 150 4.75 -4.06 -11.55
CA LEU A 150 3.61 -4.32 -12.42
C LEU A 150 3.73 -5.72 -13.00
N THR A 151 2.68 -6.53 -12.86
CA THR A 151 2.69 -7.91 -13.29
C THR A 151 1.48 -8.22 -14.16
N ALA A 152 1.67 -9.01 -15.22
CA ALA A 152 0.60 -9.76 -15.86
C ALA A 152 0.45 -11.09 -15.12
N TRP A 153 -0.80 -11.49 -14.83
CA TRP A 153 -1.13 -12.71 -14.06
C TRP A 153 -0.43 -12.80 -12.69
N GLY A 154 -0.16 -11.66 -12.05
CA GLY A 154 0.53 -11.60 -10.76
C GLY A 154 -0.17 -12.42 -9.69
N ASP A 155 -1.44 -12.13 -9.44
CA ASP A 155 -2.22 -12.75 -8.37
C ASP A 155 -2.64 -14.19 -8.68
N THR A 156 -2.90 -14.48 -9.96
CA THR A 156 -3.46 -15.77 -10.37
C THR A 156 -2.40 -16.83 -10.66
N TRP A 157 -1.21 -16.43 -11.06
CA TRP A 157 -0.15 -17.36 -11.45
C TRP A 157 1.23 -17.01 -10.85
N LEU A 158 1.79 -15.83 -11.12
CA LEU A 158 3.20 -15.54 -10.83
C LEU A 158 3.53 -15.57 -9.32
N LEU A 159 2.76 -14.85 -8.51
CA LEU A 159 3.01 -14.78 -7.06
C LEU A 159 2.74 -16.11 -6.36
N PRO A 160 1.62 -16.84 -6.64
CA PRO A 160 1.41 -18.18 -6.13
C PRO A 160 2.52 -19.16 -6.55
N TRP A 161 2.97 -19.09 -7.81
CA TRP A 161 4.04 -19.96 -8.31
C TRP A 161 5.38 -19.65 -7.61
N LEU A 162 5.76 -18.40 -7.45
CA LEU A 162 6.96 -17.99 -6.70
C LEU A 162 6.88 -18.40 -5.22
N ALA A 163 5.72 -18.29 -4.60
CA ALA A 163 5.50 -18.65 -3.20
C ALA A 163 5.54 -20.16 -2.97
N ALA A 164 5.02 -20.95 -3.91
CA ALA A 164 5.02 -22.43 -3.85
C ALA A 164 6.42 -23.04 -4.04
N THR A 165 7.37 -22.29 -4.62
CA THR A 165 8.74 -22.76 -4.81
C THR A 165 9.46 -22.81 -3.44
N PRO A 166 9.87 -23.99 -2.94
CA PRO A 166 10.43 -24.12 -1.61
C PRO A 166 11.72 -23.29 -1.49
N PRO A 167 11.96 -22.68 -0.31
CA PRO A 167 13.25 -22.02 -0.05
C PRO A 167 14.36 -23.08 -0.09
N MET A 168 15.53 -22.70 -0.60
CA MET A 168 16.69 -23.57 -0.55
C MET A 168 16.97 -23.94 0.91
N ARG A 169 16.96 -25.23 1.24
CA ARG A 169 17.56 -25.70 2.50
C ARG A 169 19.06 -25.38 2.38
N SER A 170 19.55 -24.51 3.23
CA SER A 170 21.00 -24.30 3.36
C SER A 170 21.62 -25.65 3.65
N LEU A 171 22.37 -26.20 2.70
CA LEU A 171 23.32 -27.26 3.00
C LEU A 171 24.37 -26.59 3.89
N VAL A 172 24.21 -26.75 5.18
CA VAL A 172 25.32 -26.51 6.12
C VAL A 172 26.31 -27.65 5.87
N VAL A 173 27.40 -27.33 5.20
CA VAL A 173 28.62 -28.20 5.13
C VAL A 173 29.47 -27.89 6.34
#